data_7af94df372608bd3997ae4cd49d9d17a
#
_entry.id   7af94df372608bd3997ae4cd49d9d17a
#
_cell.length_a   1.000
_cell.length_b   1.000
_cell.length_c   1.000
_cell.angle_alpha   90.00
_cell.angle_beta   90.00
_cell.angle_gamma   90.00
#
_symmetry.space_group_name_H-M   'P 1'
#
loop_
_entity.id
_entity.type
_entity.pdbx_description
1 polymer ?
#
loop_
_entity_poly.entity_id
_entity_poly.type
_entity_poly.pdbx_seq_one_letter_code
_entity_poly.pdbx_strand_id
1 'polypeptide(L)' 'MIELHRLSHDREPFHLNPDLIERIDASPDCHVSLTTGTHIAVCESVDEVVARIRAWRVDLLAEGLRRAR' A
#
# COMPACT_ATOMS: atom_id res chain seq x y z
N MET A 1 7.83 2.74 -1.59
CA MET A 1 7.22 2.06 -0.43
C MET A 1 6.11 2.88 0.17
N ILE A 2 5.05 2.23 0.58
CA ILE A 2 3.98 2.87 1.33
C ILE A 2 3.95 2.28 2.73
N GLU A 3 3.52 3.07 3.71
CA GLU A 3 3.38 2.61 5.08
C GLU A 3 1.92 2.25 5.35
N LEU A 4 1.70 1.06 5.87
CA LEU A 4 0.39 0.57 6.31
C LEU A 4 0.53 0.00 7.72
N HIS A 5 -0.59 -0.26 8.37
CA HIS A 5 -0.61 -0.82 9.72
C HIS A 5 -1.36 -2.13 9.71
N ARG A 6 -0.78 -3.16 10.31
CA ARG A 6 -1.43 -4.47 10.42
C ARG A 6 -2.70 -4.37 11.26
N LEU A 7 -3.73 -5.07 10.83
CA LEU A 7 -4.97 -5.17 11.60
C LEU A 7 -4.72 -6.17 12.73
N SER A 8 -4.07 -5.71 13.76
CA SER A 8 -3.72 -6.49 14.92
C SER A 8 -3.87 -5.63 16.17
N HIS A 9 -3.71 -6.26 17.34
CA HIS A 9 -3.81 -5.55 18.61
C HIS A 9 -2.84 -4.36 18.69
N ASP A 10 -1.62 -4.55 18.21
CA ASP A 10 -0.57 -3.55 18.30
C ASP A 10 -0.55 -2.55 17.14
N ARG A 11 -1.35 -2.79 16.11
CA ARG A 11 -1.36 -1.96 14.89
C ARG A 11 0.06 -1.71 14.37
N GLU A 12 0.83 -2.77 14.28
CA GLU A 12 2.23 -2.68 13.89
C GLU A 12 2.39 -2.05 12.51
N PRO A 13 3.19 -0.98 12.38
CA PRO A 13 3.45 -0.38 11.07
C PRO A 13 4.39 -1.26 10.26
N PHE A 14 4.19 -1.26 8.95
CA PHE A 14 5.09 -1.93 8.03
C PHE A 14 5.13 -1.19 6.70
N HIS A 15 6.21 -1.39 5.96
CA HIS A 15 6.38 -0.79 4.65
C HIS A 15 6.21 -1.85 3.58
N LEU A 16 5.51 -1.48 2.51
CA LEU A 16 5.17 -2.39 1.44
C LEU A 16 5.48 -1.76 0.10
N ASN A 17 6.06 -2.55 -0.80
CA ASN A 17 6.20 -2.12 -2.19
C ASN A 17 4.86 -2.28 -2.90
N PRO A 18 4.20 -1.16 -3.30
CA PRO A 18 2.88 -1.23 -3.95
C PRO A 18 2.87 -2.03 -5.24
N ASP A 19 4.00 -2.17 -5.91
CA ASP A 19 4.08 -2.96 -7.15
C ASP A 19 3.86 -4.45 -6.93
N LEU A 20 3.93 -4.91 -5.68
CA LEU A 20 3.65 -6.29 -5.33
C LEU A 20 2.17 -6.55 -5.04
N ILE A 21 1.36 -5.51 -4.99
CA ILE A 21 -0.07 -5.63 -4.70
C ILE A 21 -0.79 -6.15 -5.95
N GLU A 22 -1.43 -7.29 -5.80
CA GLU A 22 -2.28 -7.86 -6.85
C GLU A 22 -3.72 -7.39 -6.71
N ARG A 23 -4.22 -7.34 -5.47
CA ARG A 23 -5.63 -7.09 -5.21
C ARG A 23 -5.84 -6.49 -3.82
N ILE A 24 -6.88 -5.66 -3.69
CA ILE A 24 -7.31 -5.09 -2.41
C ILE A 24 -8.79 -5.39 -2.24
N ASP A 25 -9.16 -6.04 -1.13
CA ASP A 25 -10.54 -6.40 -0.80
C ASP A 25 -10.98 -5.70 0.48
N ALA A 26 -12.26 -5.36 0.55
CA ALA A 26 -12.81 -4.59 1.67
C ALA A 26 -13.68 -5.41 2.64
N SER A 27 -13.93 -6.69 2.39
CA SER A 27 -14.89 -7.45 3.19
C SER A 27 -14.24 -8.67 3.85
N PRO A 28 -14.42 -8.83 5.17
CA PRO A 28 -15.02 -7.89 6.13
C PRO A 28 -14.09 -6.72 6.45
N ASP A 29 -12.78 -6.91 6.36
CA ASP A 29 -11.75 -5.90 6.60
C ASP A 29 -10.94 -5.69 5.34
N CYS A 30 -10.16 -4.61 5.30
CA CYS A 30 -9.29 -4.35 4.17
C CYS A 30 -8.14 -5.38 4.15
N HIS A 31 -8.09 -6.17 3.08
CA HIS A 31 -7.04 -7.16 2.87
C HIS A 31 -6.25 -6.81 1.62
N VAL A 32 -4.94 -6.82 1.74
CA VAL A 32 -4.03 -6.61 0.63
C VAL A 32 -3.44 -7.95 0.24
N SER A 33 -3.66 -8.36 -1.02
CA SER A 33 -3.11 -9.62 -1.56
C SER A 33 -1.92 -9.30 -2.44
N LEU A 34 -0.81 -9.96 -2.17
CA LEU A 34 0.44 -9.76 -2.91
C LEU A 34 0.61 -10.82 -3.98
N THR A 35 1.39 -10.48 -4.99
CA THR A 35 1.72 -11.41 -6.08
C THR A 35 2.49 -12.64 -5.59
N THR A 36 3.09 -12.55 -4.41
CA THR A 36 3.78 -13.67 -3.76
C THR A 36 2.83 -14.70 -3.13
N GLY A 37 1.52 -14.40 -3.11
CA GLY A 37 0.52 -15.24 -2.46
C GLY A 37 0.23 -14.86 -1.01
N THR A 38 0.93 -13.86 -0.48
CA THR A 38 0.73 -13.39 0.88
C THR A 38 -0.51 -12.49 0.97
N HIS A 39 -1.30 -12.66 2.04
CA HIS A 39 -2.47 -11.83 2.31
C HIS A 39 -2.27 -11.12 3.65
N ILE A 40 -2.47 -9.81 3.67
CA ILE A 40 -2.26 -8.99 4.87
C ILE A 40 -3.51 -8.17 5.15
N ALA A 41 -4.09 -8.34 6.35
CA ALA A 41 -5.18 -7.47 6.80
C ALA A 41 -4.57 -6.19 7.36
N VAL A 42 -5.12 -5.04 6.98
CA VAL A 42 -4.60 -3.73 7.38
C VAL A 42 -5.68 -2.87 8.01
N CYS A 43 -5.26 -1.92 8.84
CA CYS A 43 -6.16 -0.98 9.51
C CYS A 43 -6.73 0.06 8.55
N GLU A 44 -5.98 0.42 7.53
CA GLU A 44 -6.38 1.39 6.53
C GLU A 44 -7.57 0.89 5.71
N SER A 45 -8.43 1.80 5.28
CA SER A 45 -9.50 1.48 4.35
C SER A 45 -8.95 1.31 2.94
N VAL A 46 -9.75 0.72 2.05
CA VAL A 46 -9.37 0.59 0.63
C VAL A 46 -9.04 1.96 0.05
N ASP A 47 -9.88 2.97 0.34
CA ASP A 47 -9.66 4.32 -0.17
C ASP A 47 -8.34 4.91 0.33
N GLU A 48 -8.00 4.68 1.60
CA GLU A 48 -6.74 5.15 2.16
C GLU A 48 -5.54 4.46 1.51
N VAL A 49 -5.62 3.15 1.30
CA VAL A 49 -4.55 2.41 0.63
C VAL A 49 -4.35 2.92 -0.79
N VAL A 50 -5.44 3.10 -1.53
CA VAL A 50 -5.40 3.61 -2.91
C VAL A 50 -4.79 5.01 -2.94
N ALA A 51 -5.18 5.88 -2.00
CA ALA A 51 -4.64 7.23 -1.92
C ALA A 51 -3.13 7.24 -1.67
N ARG A 52 -2.65 6.34 -0.82
CA ARG A 52 -1.21 6.21 -0.54
C ARG A 52 -0.44 5.72 -1.74
N ILE A 53 -1.00 4.78 -2.49
CA ILE A 53 -0.39 4.28 -3.72
C ILE A 53 -0.28 5.40 -4.75
N ARG A 54 -1.34 6.20 -4.92
CA ARG A 54 -1.34 7.33 -5.84
C ARG A 54 -0.29 8.37 -5.47
N ALA A 55 -0.22 8.74 -4.20
CA ALA A 55 0.76 9.69 -3.72
C ALA A 55 2.19 9.20 -3.98
N TRP A 56 2.44 7.92 -3.72
CA TRP A 56 3.73 7.31 -3.97
C TRP A 56 4.12 7.36 -5.45
N ARG A 57 3.19 7.04 -6.35
CA ARG A 57 3.44 7.09 -7.81
C ARG A 57 3.70 8.52 -8.29
N VAL A 58 2.95 9.48 -7.79
CA VAL A 58 3.15 10.89 -8.12
C VAL A 58 4.54 11.35 -7.68
N ASP A 59 4.95 11.00 -6.47
CA ASP A 59 6.27 11.36 -5.95
C ASP A 59 7.39 10.76 -6.79
N LEU A 60 7.25 9.49 -7.20
CA LEU A 60 8.23 8.83 -8.07
C LEU A 60 8.34 9.51 -9.43
N LEU A 61 7.21 9.87 -10.03
CA LEU A 61 7.19 10.55 -11.33
C LEU A 61 7.83 11.93 -11.22
N ALA A 62 7.50 12.70 -10.18
CA ALA A 62 8.07 14.02 -9.97
C ALA A 62 9.59 13.93 -9.77
N GLU A 63 10.06 12.95 -9.02
CA GLU A 63 11.48 12.74 -8.79
C GLU A 63 12.18 12.32 -10.08
N GLY A 64 11.56 11.43 -10.85
CA GLY A 64 12.10 11.01 -12.14
C GLY A 64 12.24 12.17 -13.11
N LEU A 65 11.25 13.04 -13.18
CA LEU A 65 11.31 14.24 -14.04
C LEU A 65 12.41 15.18 -13.60
N ARG A 66 12.61 15.37 -12.31
CA ARG A 66 13.71 16.21 -11.81
C ARG A 66 15.07 15.63 -12.15
N ARG A 67 15.22 14.32 -12.11
CA ARG A 67 16.48 13.64 -12.45
C ARG A 67 16.77 13.67 -13.94
N ALA A 68 15.74 13.74 -14.78
CA ALA A 68 15.87 13.76 -16.22
C ALA A 68 16.39 15.09 -16.77
N ARG A 69 16.42 16.13 -15.95
CA ARG A 69 17.00 17.43 -16.27
C ARG A 69 18.48 17.48 -15.90
#